data_1fb7da9d9465f7bb0292136a96c0e7bb
#
_entry.id   1fb7da9d9465f7bb0292136a96c0e7bb
#
_cell.length_a   1.000
_cell.length_b   1.000
_cell.length_c   1.000
_cell.angle_alpha   90.00
_cell.angle_beta   90.00
_cell.angle_gamma   90.00
#
_symmetry.space_group_name_H-M   'P 1'
#
loop_
_entity.id
_entity.type
_entity.pdbx_description
1 polymer ?
#
loop_
_entity_poly.entity_id
_entity_poly.type
_entity_poly.pdbx_seq_one_letter_code
_entity_poly.pdbx_strand_id
1 'polypeptide(L)'
;MKAVVSVLGEDQVGIIAKVSTLLAQKQINILDVSQTIMDGNLVMMMSVMIPENLDSYQLTNEFTELGKEIGVEINLRNAKIYDAMHNL
;
A
#
# COMPACT_ATOMS: atom_id res chain seq x y z
N MET A 1 9.05 7.62 8.02
CA MET A 1 8.68 6.32 8.60
C MET A 1 8.59 5.28 7.50
N LYS A 2 9.22 4.16 7.69
CA LYS A 2 9.14 3.05 6.75
C LYS A 2 7.85 2.25 7.02
N ALA A 3 7.12 1.94 5.97
CA ALA A 3 5.84 1.25 6.08
C ALA A 3 5.67 0.25 4.94
N VAL A 4 4.66 -0.61 5.09
CA VAL A 4 4.28 -1.56 4.04
C VAL A 4 2.84 -1.27 3.63
N VAL A 5 2.64 -1.11 2.33
CA VAL A 5 1.31 -0.96 1.74
C VAL A 5 0.97 -2.27 1.04
N SER A 6 -0.13 -2.89 1.43
CA SER A 6 -0.60 -4.11 0.77
C SER A 6 -1.89 -3.83 0.02
N VAL A 7 -2.02 -4.41 -1.17
CA VAL A 7 -3.20 -4.28 -2.01
C VAL A 7 -3.68 -5.68 -2.37
N LEU A 8 -4.95 -5.94 -2.10
CA LEU A 8 -5.55 -7.25 -2.36
C LEU A 8 -6.92 -7.06 -2.99
N GLY A 9 -7.13 -7.68 -4.13
CA GLY A 9 -8.42 -7.63 -4.78
C GLY A 9 -8.40 -8.22 -6.17
N GLU A 10 -9.53 -8.19 -6.84
CA GLU A 10 -9.64 -8.66 -8.21
C GLU A 10 -8.78 -7.80 -9.13
N ASP A 11 -7.96 -8.47 -9.95
CA ASP A 11 -7.07 -7.76 -10.87
C ASP A 11 -7.89 -7.00 -11.91
N GLN A 12 -7.58 -5.71 -12.06
CA GLN A 12 -8.25 -4.86 -13.03
C GLN A 12 -7.31 -3.74 -13.46
N VAL A 13 -7.61 -3.21 -14.65
CA VAL A 13 -6.81 -2.14 -15.23
C VAL A 13 -6.84 -0.91 -14.33
N GLY A 14 -5.66 -0.35 -14.09
CA GLY A 14 -5.55 0.93 -13.40
C GLY A 14 -5.31 0.87 -11.90
N ILE A 15 -5.34 -0.31 -11.27
CA ILE A 15 -5.09 -0.41 -9.82
C ILE A 15 -3.73 0.20 -9.48
N ILE A 16 -2.67 -0.26 -10.13
CA ILE A 16 -1.31 0.18 -9.84
C ILE A 16 -1.16 1.68 -10.12
N ALA A 17 -1.75 2.15 -11.22
CA ALA A 17 -1.69 3.56 -11.57
C ALA A 17 -2.33 4.45 -10.51
N LYS A 18 -3.51 4.07 -10.00
CA LYS A 18 -4.22 4.87 -9.00
C LYS A 18 -3.51 4.85 -7.65
N VAL A 19 -3.02 3.69 -7.22
CA VAL A 19 -2.28 3.58 -5.98
C VAL A 19 -0.98 4.37 -6.06
N SER A 20 -0.24 4.26 -7.16
CA SER A 20 1.01 4.98 -7.37
C SER A 20 0.78 6.49 -7.43
N THR A 21 -0.32 6.93 -8.03
CA THR A 21 -0.67 8.35 -8.07
C THR A 21 -0.89 8.91 -6.67
N LEU A 22 -1.61 8.18 -5.82
CA LEU A 22 -1.82 8.64 -4.44
C LEU A 22 -0.50 8.72 -3.69
N LEU A 23 0.36 7.71 -3.84
CA LEU A 23 1.68 7.73 -3.22
C LEU A 23 2.50 8.94 -3.65
N ALA A 24 2.49 9.23 -4.96
CA ALA A 24 3.22 10.36 -5.51
C ALA A 24 2.68 11.69 -4.99
N GLN A 25 1.36 11.85 -4.91
CA GLN A 25 0.74 13.05 -4.39
C GLN A 25 1.13 13.33 -2.94
N LYS A 26 1.35 12.29 -2.16
CA LYS A 26 1.76 12.40 -0.76
C LYS A 26 3.28 12.43 -0.59
N GLN A 27 4.02 12.40 -1.69
CA GLN A 27 5.49 12.37 -1.69
C GLN A 27 6.05 11.15 -0.95
N ILE A 28 5.34 10.05 -1.04
CA ILE A 28 5.76 8.77 -0.46
C ILE A 28 6.63 8.05 -1.48
N ASN A 29 7.83 7.70 -1.07
CA ASN A 29 8.78 7.02 -1.94
C ASN A 29 8.60 5.51 -1.87
N ILE A 30 8.48 4.85 -3.02
CA ILE A 30 8.40 3.39 -3.10
C ILE A 30 9.83 2.85 -3.08
N LEU A 31 10.12 2.00 -2.10
CA LEU A 31 11.44 1.39 -1.94
C LEU A 31 11.53 0.03 -2.62
N ASP A 32 10.43 -0.73 -2.61
CA ASP A 32 10.39 -2.07 -3.17
C ASP A 32 8.95 -2.46 -3.44
N VAL A 33 8.74 -3.30 -4.45
CA VAL A 33 7.41 -3.79 -4.84
C VAL A 33 7.48 -5.28 -5.13
N SER A 34 6.53 -6.03 -4.58
CA SER A 34 6.32 -7.42 -4.92
C SER A 34 4.86 -7.61 -5.28
N GLN A 35 4.59 -8.29 -6.39
CA GLN A 35 3.22 -8.53 -6.81
C GLN A 35 3.06 -9.90 -7.44
N THR A 36 1.88 -10.48 -7.26
CA THR A 36 1.52 -11.80 -7.78
C THR A 36 0.06 -11.78 -8.17
N ILE A 37 -0.28 -12.48 -9.24
CA ILE A 37 -1.66 -12.72 -9.63
C ILE A 37 -2.00 -14.16 -9.25
N MET A 38 -3.03 -14.32 -8.40
CA MET A 38 -3.47 -15.64 -7.94
C MET A 38 -4.97 -15.77 -8.20
N ASP A 39 -5.34 -16.67 -9.10
CA ASP A 39 -6.74 -16.92 -9.46
C ASP A 39 -7.50 -15.65 -9.84
N GLY A 40 -6.86 -14.77 -10.61
CA GLY A 40 -7.46 -13.52 -11.03
C GLY A 40 -7.43 -12.42 -9.99
N ASN A 41 -6.83 -12.67 -8.83
CA ASN A 41 -6.67 -11.67 -7.78
C ASN A 41 -5.25 -11.12 -7.76
N LEU A 42 -5.15 -9.81 -7.62
CA LEU A 42 -3.87 -9.13 -7.44
C LEU A 42 -3.50 -9.17 -5.95
N VAL A 43 -2.30 -9.62 -5.66
CA VAL A 43 -1.71 -9.53 -4.32
C VAL A 43 -0.43 -8.73 -4.47
N MET A 44 -0.41 -7.52 -3.90
CA MET A 44 0.73 -6.62 -4.05
C MET A 44 1.17 -6.12 -2.68
N MET A 45 2.47 -6.07 -2.48
CA MET A 45 3.07 -5.48 -1.28
C MET A 45 4.15 -4.50 -1.69
N MET A 46 4.13 -3.32 -1.10
CA MET A 46 5.11 -2.28 -1.36
C MET A 46 5.75 -1.84 -0.05
N SER A 47 7.09 -1.79 -0.04
CA SER A 47 7.81 -1.13 1.03
C SER A 47 7.95 0.33 0.65
N VAL A 48 7.56 1.24 1.54
CA VAL A 48 7.52 2.67 1.24
C VAL A 48 8.15 3.48 2.35
N MET A 49 8.62 4.68 2.01
CA MET A 49 9.11 5.66 2.97
C MET A 49 8.14 6.82 3.02
N ILE A 50 7.53 7.03 4.18
CA ILE A 50 6.53 8.06 4.40
C ILE A 50 7.19 9.28 5.04
N PRO A 51 6.98 10.50 4.50
CA PRO A 51 7.48 11.71 5.14
C PRO A 51 7.00 11.85 6.58
N GLU A 52 7.87 12.34 7.46
CA GLU A 52 7.56 12.45 8.89
C GLU A 52 6.43 13.43 9.19
N ASN A 53 6.17 14.37 8.29
CA ASN A 53 5.15 15.39 8.50
C ASN A 53 3.73 14.94 8.13
N LEU A 54 3.56 13.71 7.64
CA LEU A 54 2.23 13.21 7.29
C LEU A 54 1.55 12.56 8.50
N ASP A 55 0.25 12.83 8.63
CA ASP A 55 -0.60 12.18 9.63
C ASP A 55 -0.92 10.77 9.15
N SER A 56 -0.43 9.76 9.85
CA SER A 56 -0.62 8.37 9.43
C SER A 56 -2.07 7.92 9.52
N TYR A 57 -2.85 8.49 10.44
CA TYR A 57 -4.27 8.19 10.56
C TYR A 57 -5.03 8.68 9.32
N GLN A 58 -4.79 9.93 8.92
CA GLN A 58 -5.41 10.50 7.74
C GLN A 58 -4.99 9.74 6.48
N LEU A 59 -3.72 9.38 6.40
CA LEU A 59 -3.19 8.63 5.26
C LEU A 59 -3.86 7.26 5.13
N THR A 60 -4.02 6.56 6.26
CA THR A 60 -4.73 5.28 6.29
C THR A 60 -6.15 5.42 5.77
N ASN A 61 -6.85 6.49 6.17
CA ASN A 61 -8.20 6.74 5.68
C ASN A 61 -8.23 6.99 4.18
N GLU A 62 -7.27 7.72 3.66
CA GLU A 62 -7.20 8.00 2.22
C GLU A 62 -6.96 6.72 1.41
N PHE A 63 -6.12 5.82 1.89
CA PHE A 63 -5.92 4.52 1.24
C PHE A 63 -7.18 3.66 1.30
N THR A 64 -7.86 3.67 2.45
CA THR A 64 -9.12 2.92 2.60
C THR A 64 -10.16 3.43 1.62
N GLU A 65 -10.31 4.74 1.49
CA GLU A 65 -11.25 5.33 0.55
C GLU A 65 -10.90 5.01 -0.90
N LEU A 66 -9.61 5.06 -1.25
CA LEU A 66 -9.18 4.68 -2.59
C LEU A 66 -9.52 3.21 -2.87
N GLY A 67 -9.30 2.33 -1.89
CA GLY A 67 -9.64 0.93 -2.01
C GLY A 67 -11.12 0.71 -2.30
N LYS A 68 -11.98 1.44 -1.60
CA LYS A 68 -13.42 1.37 -1.84
C LYS A 68 -13.78 1.85 -3.23
N GLU A 69 -13.11 2.91 -3.70
CA GLU A 69 -13.37 3.48 -5.02
C GLU A 69 -13.04 2.49 -6.14
N ILE A 70 -11.92 1.78 -6.02
CA ILE A 70 -11.46 0.88 -7.08
C ILE A 70 -11.76 -0.61 -6.79
N GLY A 71 -12.43 -0.90 -5.68
CA GLY A 71 -12.87 -2.25 -5.37
C GLY A 71 -11.77 -3.20 -4.89
N VAL A 72 -10.78 -2.68 -4.18
CA VAL A 72 -9.71 -3.49 -3.60
C VAL A 72 -9.52 -3.15 -2.13
N GLU A 73 -8.84 -4.03 -1.41
CA GLU A 73 -8.47 -3.78 -0.02
C GLU A 73 -7.04 -3.26 0.02
N ILE A 74 -6.86 -2.06 0.59
CA ILE A 74 -5.54 -1.44 0.73
C ILE A 74 -5.27 -1.24 2.21
N ASN A 75 -4.16 -1.78 2.69
CA ASN A 75 -3.76 -1.66 4.09
C ASN A 75 -2.38 -1.01 4.19
N LEU A 76 -2.24 -0.09 5.15
CA LEU A 76 -0.99 0.57 5.47
C LEU A 76 -0.57 0.14 6.86
N ARG A 77 0.65 -0.41 7.01
CA ARG A 77 1.16 -0.89 8.29
C ARG A 77 2.59 -0.42 8.49
N ASN A 78 2.94 -0.15 9.75
CA ASN A 78 4.31 0.18 10.09
C ASN A 78 5.21 -1.03 9.78
N ALA A 79 6.36 -0.78 9.14
CA ALA A 79 7.28 -1.84 8.75
C ALA A 79 7.84 -2.62 9.94
N LYS A 80 7.90 -2.01 11.12
CA LYS A 80 8.38 -2.67 12.33
C LYS A 80 7.56 -3.91 12.70
N ILE A 81 6.28 -3.92 12.34
CA ILE A 81 5.42 -5.09 12.59
C ILE A 81 5.93 -6.28 11.80
N TYR A 82 6.29 -6.07 10.55
CA TYR A 82 6.81 -7.15 9.68
C TYR A 82 8.21 -7.59 10.12
N ASP A 83 9.05 -6.65 10.54
CA ASP A 83 10.38 -6.97 11.04
C ASP A 83 10.29 -7.85 12.30
N ALA A 84 9.38 -7.53 13.20
CA ALA A 84 9.16 -8.32 14.41
C ALA A 84 8.69 -9.74 14.07
N MET A 85 7.84 -9.90 13.07
CA MET A 85 7.37 -11.20 12.62
C MET A 85 8.46 -12.02 11.97
N HIS A 86 9.38 -11.36 11.25
CA HIS A 86 10.49 -12.04 10.59
C HIS A 86 11.55 -12.57 11.55
N ASN A 87 11.65 -11.97 12.73
CA ASN A 87 12.66 -12.32 13.71
C ASN A 87 12.20 -13.39 14.70
N LEU A 88 11.05 -13.96 14.47
CA LEU A 88 10.54 -15.06 15.27
C LEU A 88 11.06 -16.44 14.75
#